data_fc2e84a2c90ba0d8745852342061f5aa
#
_entry.id   fc2e84a2c90ba0d8745852342061f5aa
#
_cell.length_a   1.000
_cell.length_b   1.000
_cell.length_c   1.000
_cell.angle_alpha   90.00
_cell.angle_beta   90.00
_cell.angle_gamma   90.00
#
_symmetry.space_group_name_H-M   'P 1'
#
loop_
_entity.id
_entity.type
_entity.pdbx_description
1 polymer ?
#
loop_
_entity_poly.entity_id
_entity_poly.type
_entity_poly.pdbx_seq_one_letter_code
_entity_poly.pdbx_strand_id
1 'polypeptide(L)'
;GSEMCIRDRSRLLDNFNTKMSDEIMQKVESSGYSLNQILTIASLIEKETDGTDRENIASVIYNRLNNVGETYHKLQIDASLIYGLGENYTGTLTSSDLNYNTPYNLSMYEGLPPTPIANPGLASIQAALDPAQTNYYFYALGKDKVHHFFKTYAEHASFVSSSQYAG
;
A
#
# COMPACT_ATOMS: atom_id res chain seq x y z
N GLY A 1 20.72 8.51 1.57
CA GLY A 1 20.71 9.15 0.28
C GLY A 1 20.41 8.19 -0.86
N SER A 2 20.62 8.65 -2.08
CA SER A 2 20.34 7.85 -3.28
C SER A 2 21.15 6.55 -3.35
N GLU A 3 22.35 6.53 -2.81
CA GLU A 3 23.20 5.33 -2.77
C GLU A 3 22.61 4.24 -1.88
N MET A 4 22.01 4.59 -0.74
CA MET A 4 21.32 3.63 0.13
C MET A 4 20.11 3.04 -0.56
N CYS A 5 19.31 3.84 -1.27
CA CYS A 5 18.16 3.35 -2.02
C CYS A 5 18.58 2.39 -3.13
N ILE A 6 19.66 2.66 -3.84
CA ILE A 6 20.19 1.80 -4.90
C ILE A 6 20.70 0.49 -4.29
N ARG A 7 21.42 0.55 -3.19
CA ARG A 7 21.95 -0.62 -2.48
C ARG A 7 20.81 -1.52 -1.96
N ASP A 8 19.76 -0.93 -1.40
CA ASP A 8 18.62 -1.66 -0.88
C ASP A 8 17.84 -2.36 -2.00
N ARG A 9 17.68 -1.71 -3.16
CA ARG A 9 17.08 -2.33 -4.34
C ARG A 9 17.93 -3.52 -4.83
N SER A 10 19.25 -3.36 -4.90
CA SER A 10 20.15 -4.43 -5.31
C SER A 10 20.05 -5.62 -4.37
N ARG A 11 20.03 -5.40 -3.06
CA ARG A 11 19.85 -6.47 -2.07
C ARG A 11 18.54 -7.21 -2.26
N LEU A 12 17.46 -6.48 -2.49
CA LEU A 12 16.15 -7.09 -2.69
C LEU A 12 16.17 -8.02 -3.91
N LEU A 13 16.74 -7.56 -5.01
CA LEU A 13 16.83 -8.35 -6.25
C LEU A 13 17.82 -9.50 -6.12
N ASP A 14 18.93 -9.31 -5.39
CA ASP A 14 19.94 -10.36 -5.15
C ASP A 14 19.40 -11.52 -4.32
N ASN A 15 18.35 -11.32 -3.55
CA ASN A 15 17.68 -12.38 -2.78
C ASN A 15 16.82 -13.31 -3.65
N PHE A 16 16.58 -12.94 -4.91
CA PHE A 16 15.85 -13.77 -5.86
C PHE A 16 16.82 -14.60 -6.70
N ASN A 17 16.39 -15.79 -7.10
CA ASN A 17 17.15 -16.49 -8.13
C ASN A 17 16.99 -15.74 -9.47
N THR A 18 17.95 -15.90 -10.39
CA THR A 18 18.01 -15.16 -11.66
C THR A 18 16.72 -15.29 -12.47
N LYS A 19 16.13 -16.48 -12.54
CA LYS A 19 14.90 -16.73 -13.29
C LYS A 19 13.74 -15.94 -12.70
N MET A 20 13.60 -15.92 -11.38
CA MET A 20 12.54 -15.17 -10.70
C MET A 20 12.70 -13.68 -10.93
N SER A 21 13.93 -13.15 -10.87
CA SER A 21 14.23 -11.75 -11.15
C SER A 21 13.85 -11.36 -12.57
N ASP A 22 14.15 -12.20 -13.56
CA ASP A 22 13.81 -11.95 -14.96
C ASP A 22 12.28 -11.93 -15.17
N GLU A 23 11.56 -12.87 -14.57
CA GLU A 23 10.09 -12.92 -14.64
C GLU A 23 9.47 -11.65 -14.02
N ILE A 24 9.97 -11.22 -12.87
CA ILE A 24 9.52 -10.01 -12.20
C ILE A 24 9.77 -8.80 -13.09
N MET A 25 10.95 -8.65 -13.65
CA MET A 25 11.28 -7.50 -14.50
C MET A 25 10.44 -7.47 -15.77
N GLN A 26 10.11 -8.61 -16.37
CA GLN A 26 9.19 -8.68 -17.50
C GLN A 26 7.79 -8.19 -17.12
N LYS A 27 7.30 -8.60 -15.95
CA LYS A 27 5.99 -8.15 -15.45
C LYS A 27 5.98 -6.66 -15.14
N VAL A 28 7.08 -6.12 -14.60
CA VAL A 28 7.24 -4.67 -14.38
C VAL A 28 7.12 -3.94 -15.71
N GLU A 29 7.84 -4.36 -16.72
CA GLU A 29 7.78 -3.73 -18.05
C GLU A 29 6.36 -3.77 -18.64
N SER A 30 5.66 -4.89 -18.47
CA SER A 30 4.29 -5.07 -18.97
C SER A 30 3.25 -4.27 -18.17
N SER A 31 3.57 -3.87 -16.95
CA SER A 31 2.61 -3.23 -16.03
C SER A 31 2.30 -1.77 -16.39
N GLY A 32 3.19 -1.10 -17.10
CA GLY A 32 3.11 0.34 -17.34
C GLY A 32 3.62 1.19 -16.17
N TYR A 33 4.09 0.57 -15.09
CA TYR A 33 4.68 1.23 -13.93
C TYR A 33 6.18 1.01 -13.90
N SER A 34 6.92 1.95 -13.30
CA SER A 34 8.36 1.77 -13.08
C SER A 34 8.61 0.75 -11.97
N LEU A 35 9.83 0.21 -11.90
CA LEU A 35 10.22 -0.66 -10.79
C LEU A 35 10.04 0.04 -9.44
N ASN A 36 10.41 1.31 -9.35
CA ASN A 36 10.22 2.08 -8.12
C ASN A 36 8.76 2.17 -7.71
N GLN A 37 7.87 2.39 -8.67
CA GLN A 37 6.42 2.44 -8.40
C GLN A 37 5.89 1.08 -7.92
N ILE A 38 6.30 0.00 -8.56
CA ILE A 38 5.92 -1.36 -8.14
C ILE A 38 6.42 -1.67 -6.73
N LEU A 39 7.68 -1.33 -6.43
CA LEU A 39 8.23 -1.53 -5.08
C LEU A 39 7.51 -0.66 -4.04
N THR A 40 7.12 0.56 -4.43
CA THR A 40 6.33 1.45 -3.57
C THR A 40 4.96 0.83 -3.26
N ILE A 41 4.25 0.36 -4.28
CA ILE A 41 2.95 -0.31 -4.10
C ILE A 41 3.13 -1.56 -3.22
N ALA A 42 4.14 -2.38 -3.51
CA ALA A 42 4.42 -3.57 -2.72
C ALA A 42 4.71 -3.25 -1.25
N SER A 43 5.41 -2.14 -0.98
CA SER A 43 5.70 -1.70 0.39
C SER A 43 4.44 -1.29 1.15
N LEU A 44 3.48 -0.68 0.46
CA LEU A 44 2.18 -0.35 1.03
C LEU A 44 1.40 -1.65 1.36
N ILE A 45 1.37 -2.59 0.44
CA ILE A 45 0.74 -3.90 0.64
C ILE A 45 1.35 -4.61 1.85
N GLU A 46 2.69 -4.60 1.96
CA GLU A 46 3.41 -5.25 3.06
C GLU A 46 3.00 -4.71 4.41
N LYS A 47 2.77 -3.41 4.51
CA LYS A 47 2.37 -2.74 5.75
C LYS A 47 0.88 -2.90 6.08
N GLU A 48 0.03 -3.14 5.09
CA GLU A 48 -1.42 -3.18 5.26
C GLU A 48 -2.00 -4.59 5.36
N THR A 49 -1.33 -5.59 4.79
CA THR A 49 -1.90 -6.94 4.68
C THR A 49 -2.11 -7.62 6.03
N ASP A 50 -3.15 -8.43 6.12
CA ASP A 50 -3.38 -9.36 7.23
C ASP A 50 -2.62 -10.69 7.06
N GLY A 51 -1.90 -10.86 5.94
CA GLY A 51 -1.17 -12.06 5.58
C GLY A 51 -1.86 -12.93 4.52
N THR A 52 -3.13 -12.71 4.25
CA THR A 52 -3.94 -13.55 3.35
C THR A 52 -4.55 -12.79 2.18
N ASP A 53 -4.45 -11.48 2.15
CA ASP A 53 -5.28 -10.61 1.31
C ASP A 53 -4.48 -9.65 0.41
N ARG A 54 -3.21 -9.94 0.17
CA ARG A 54 -2.32 -9.03 -0.56
C ARG A 54 -2.86 -8.63 -1.92
N GLU A 55 -3.44 -9.56 -2.66
CA GLU A 55 -3.98 -9.32 -3.99
C GLU A 55 -5.21 -8.40 -3.93
N ASN A 56 -6.04 -8.52 -2.90
CA ASN A 56 -7.19 -7.64 -2.68
C ASN A 56 -6.76 -6.23 -2.26
N ILE A 57 -5.76 -6.12 -1.39
CA ILE A 57 -5.16 -4.82 -1.02
C ILE A 57 -4.59 -4.15 -2.27
N ALA A 58 -3.85 -4.89 -3.09
CA ALA A 58 -3.32 -4.38 -4.35
C ALA A 58 -4.44 -3.86 -5.26
N SER A 59 -5.53 -4.60 -5.36
CA SER A 59 -6.70 -4.21 -6.16
C SER A 59 -7.28 -2.86 -5.69
N VAL A 60 -7.43 -2.68 -4.37
CA VAL A 60 -7.91 -1.40 -3.80
C VAL A 60 -6.96 -0.27 -4.17
N ILE A 61 -5.65 -0.47 -4.03
CA ILE A 61 -4.65 0.55 -4.36
C ILE A 61 -4.78 0.96 -5.83
N TYR A 62 -4.80 0.02 -6.76
CA TYR A 62 -4.93 0.32 -8.18
C TYR A 62 -6.27 0.96 -8.52
N ASN A 63 -7.37 0.49 -7.92
CA ASN A 63 -8.68 1.07 -8.14
C ASN A 63 -8.72 2.54 -7.74
N ARG A 64 -8.15 2.89 -6.58
CA ARG A 64 -8.06 4.29 -6.14
C ARG A 64 -7.13 5.11 -7.03
N LEU A 65 -5.98 4.57 -7.43
CA LEU A 65 -5.04 5.30 -8.31
C LEU A 65 -5.66 5.63 -9.65
N ASN A 66 -6.47 4.73 -10.20
CA ASN A 66 -6.97 4.82 -11.57
C ASN A 66 -8.35 5.48 -11.67
N ASN A 67 -9.09 5.61 -10.57
CA ASN A 67 -10.44 6.16 -10.58
C ASN A 67 -10.59 7.27 -9.55
N VAL A 68 -11.25 8.35 -9.95
CA VAL A 68 -11.54 9.47 -9.05
C VAL A 68 -12.44 9.02 -7.89
N GLY A 69 -13.60 8.47 -8.18
CA GLY A 69 -14.54 7.91 -7.22
C GLY A 69 -14.74 8.76 -5.97
N GLU A 70 -15.06 8.08 -4.88
CA GLU A 70 -15.23 8.71 -3.55
C GLU A 70 -13.90 9.00 -2.85
N THR A 71 -12.78 8.48 -3.37
CA THR A 71 -11.46 8.57 -2.72
C THR A 71 -10.54 9.63 -3.34
N TYR A 72 -10.95 10.21 -4.47
CA TYR A 72 -10.20 11.27 -5.16
C TYR A 72 -8.73 10.91 -5.43
N HIS A 73 -8.47 9.65 -5.82
CA HIS A 73 -7.12 9.10 -6.04
C HIS A 73 -6.24 9.07 -4.78
N LYS A 74 -6.81 9.30 -3.61
CA LYS A 74 -6.06 9.27 -2.35
C LYS A 74 -6.07 7.86 -1.78
N LEU A 75 -4.90 7.36 -1.40
CA LEU A 75 -4.77 6.00 -0.87
C LEU A 75 -5.14 5.91 0.61
N GLN A 76 -4.93 6.99 1.38
CA GLN A 76 -5.31 7.07 2.79
C GLN A 76 -4.71 5.95 3.65
N ILE A 77 -3.44 5.65 3.42
CA ILE A 77 -2.70 4.60 4.14
C ILE A 77 -1.83 5.25 5.21
N ASP A 78 -2.18 5.03 6.46
CA ASP A 78 -1.52 5.65 7.62
C ASP A 78 -0.06 5.22 7.79
N ALA A 79 0.28 4.01 7.37
CA ALA A 79 1.67 3.52 7.42
C ALA A 79 2.63 4.42 6.65
N SER A 80 2.16 5.05 5.56
CA SER A 80 2.95 6.02 4.80
C SER A 80 3.20 7.29 5.61
N LEU A 81 2.18 7.82 6.28
CA LEU A 81 2.33 8.98 7.15
C LEU A 81 3.30 8.70 8.30
N ILE A 82 3.18 7.54 8.93
CA ILE A 82 4.08 7.10 9.99
C ILE A 82 5.53 7.09 9.48
N TYR A 83 5.76 6.58 8.28
CA TYR A 83 7.07 6.62 7.65
C TYR A 83 7.57 8.06 7.45
N GLY A 84 6.70 8.94 6.98
CA GLY A 84 7.03 10.36 6.77
C GLY A 84 7.32 11.12 8.05
N LEU A 85 6.69 10.77 9.16
CA LEU A 85 6.96 11.36 10.47
C LEU A 85 8.34 10.91 11.02
N GLY A 86 8.79 9.70 10.68
CA GLY A 86 10.06 9.17 11.15
C GLY A 86 10.17 9.16 12.68
N GLU A 87 11.22 9.78 13.21
CA GLU A 87 11.47 9.84 14.66
C GLU A 87 10.43 10.67 15.42
N ASN A 88 9.66 11.50 14.73
CA ASN A 88 8.60 12.29 15.35
C ASN A 88 7.35 11.48 15.66
N TYR A 89 7.26 10.25 15.18
CA TYR A 89 6.15 9.37 15.50
C TYR A 89 6.31 8.82 16.91
N THR A 90 5.27 8.98 17.75
CA THR A 90 5.30 8.66 19.18
C THR A 90 4.60 7.35 19.53
N GLY A 91 4.20 6.56 18.54
CA GLY A 91 3.49 5.30 18.74
C GLY A 91 1.98 5.38 18.50
N THR A 92 1.42 6.59 18.41
CA THR A 92 0.01 6.83 18.10
C THR A 92 -0.07 8.08 17.23
N LEU A 93 -0.91 8.05 16.19
CA LEU A 93 -1.16 9.22 15.36
C LEU A 93 -2.06 10.22 16.09
N THR A 94 -1.56 11.44 16.27
CA THR A 94 -2.31 12.54 16.86
C THR A 94 -3.05 13.32 15.77
N SER A 95 -3.98 14.20 16.17
CA SER A 95 -4.65 15.11 15.23
C SER A 95 -3.64 16.01 14.50
N SER A 96 -2.58 16.42 15.19
CA SER A 96 -1.50 17.22 14.59
C SER A 96 -0.74 16.40 13.52
N ASP A 97 -0.46 15.12 13.82
CA ASP A 97 0.21 14.24 12.87
C ASP A 97 -0.63 14.04 11.60
N LEU A 98 -1.94 13.85 11.75
CA LEU A 98 -2.85 13.65 10.61
C LEU A 98 -2.90 14.87 9.68
N ASN A 99 -2.56 16.06 10.18
CA ASN A 99 -2.49 17.27 9.40
C ASN A 99 -1.07 17.66 8.99
N TYR A 100 -0.10 16.82 9.29
CA TYR A 100 1.30 17.08 8.93
C TYR A 100 1.49 17.07 7.41
N ASN A 101 2.04 18.17 6.90
CA ASN A 101 2.24 18.35 5.46
C ASN A 101 3.54 17.66 5.02
N THR A 102 3.40 16.47 4.53
CA THR A 102 4.47 15.67 3.94
C THR A 102 3.92 14.95 2.70
N PRO A 103 4.74 14.76 1.65
CA PRO A 103 4.30 13.97 0.49
C PRO A 103 3.93 12.52 0.83
N TYR A 104 4.29 12.05 2.02
CA TYR A 104 3.89 10.73 2.54
C TYR A 104 2.52 10.72 3.17
N ASN A 105 1.87 11.88 3.34
CA ASN A 105 0.50 11.95 3.86
C ASN A 105 -0.51 11.69 2.74
N LEU A 106 -0.93 10.45 2.61
CA LEU A 106 -1.79 9.97 1.52
C LEU A 106 -3.28 10.30 1.73
N SER A 107 -3.62 10.94 2.84
CA SER A 107 -4.93 11.57 3.04
C SER A 107 -4.93 13.02 2.54
N MET A 108 -3.77 13.62 2.40
CA MET A 108 -3.60 14.99 1.92
C MET A 108 -3.27 15.04 0.43
N TYR A 109 -2.40 14.16 -0.04
CA TYR A 109 -1.92 14.11 -1.43
C TYR A 109 -2.46 12.88 -2.13
N GLU A 110 -2.86 13.04 -3.39
CA GLU A 110 -3.28 11.94 -4.25
C GLU A 110 -2.09 11.16 -4.78
N GLY A 111 -2.31 9.90 -5.15
CA GLY A 111 -1.29 9.06 -5.76
C GLY A 111 -0.39 8.35 -4.76
N LEU A 112 0.73 7.86 -5.27
CA LEU A 112 1.71 7.11 -4.51
C LEU A 112 2.64 8.04 -3.70
N PRO A 113 3.18 7.55 -2.56
CA PRO A 113 4.24 8.28 -1.88
C PRO A 113 5.51 8.31 -2.75
N PRO A 114 6.47 9.22 -2.45
CA PRO A 114 7.66 9.39 -3.30
C PRO A 114 8.58 8.17 -3.38
N THR A 115 8.60 7.34 -2.34
CA THR A 115 9.48 6.17 -2.22
C THR A 115 8.74 5.00 -1.59
N PRO A 116 9.28 3.76 -1.68
CA PRO A 116 8.83 2.68 -0.82
C PRO A 116 8.95 3.07 0.66
N ILE A 117 8.00 2.62 1.48
CA ILE A 117 7.95 2.91 2.92
C ILE A 117 8.46 1.74 3.77
N ALA A 118 8.78 0.63 3.14
CA ALA A 118 9.31 -0.57 3.77
C ALA A 118 10.05 -1.38 2.72
N ASN A 119 10.76 -2.40 3.17
CA ASN A 119 11.38 -3.38 2.27
C ASN A 119 10.35 -4.50 2.03
N PRO A 120 9.68 -4.55 0.87
CA PRO A 120 8.61 -5.51 0.64
C PRO A 120 9.15 -6.91 0.41
N GLY A 121 8.42 -7.92 0.91
CA GLY A 121 8.70 -9.32 0.60
C GLY A 121 8.23 -9.70 -0.80
N LEU A 122 8.65 -10.87 -1.26
CA LEU A 122 8.32 -11.38 -2.59
C LEU A 122 6.80 -11.48 -2.80
N ALA A 123 6.06 -11.95 -1.80
CA ALA A 123 4.61 -12.10 -1.90
C ALA A 123 3.89 -10.76 -2.17
N SER A 124 4.37 -9.68 -1.56
CA SER A 124 3.81 -8.33 -1.79
C SER A 124 4.18 -7.80 -3.17
N ILE A 125 5.39 -8.08 -3.66
CA ILE A 125 5.80 -7.72 -5.01
C ILE A 125 4.96 -8.47 -6.05
N GLN A 126 4.74 -9.76 -5.83
CA GLN A 126 3.89 -10.58 -6.73
C GLN A 126 2.45 -10.05 -6.75
N ALA A 127 1.89 -9.68 -5.60
CA ALA A 127 0.55 -9.11 -5.54
C ALA A 127 0.46 -7.76 -6.25
N ALA A 128 1.49 -6.92 -6.15
CA ALA A 128 1.57 -5.65 -6.88
C ALA A 128 1.59 -5.86 -8.40
N LEU A 129 2.18 -6.95 -8.86
CA LEU A 129 2.27 -7.28 -10.29
C LEU A 129 1.06 -8.04 -10.81
N ASP A 130 0.38 -8.80 -9.96
CA ASP A 130 -0.79 -9.61 -10.31
C ASP A 130 -1.92 -9.34 -9.29
N PRO A 131 -2.50 -8.12 -9.27
CA PRO A 131 -3.58 -7.81 -8.32
C PRO A 131 -4.86 -8.58 -8.66
N ALA A 132 -5.71 -8.79 -7.66
CA ALA A 132 -7.05 -9.29 -7.90
C ALA A 132 -7.85 -8.29 -8.74
N GLN A 133 -8.78 -8.79 -9.53
CA GLN A 133 -9.68 -7.96 -10.32
C GLN A 133 -10.98 -7.77 -9.54
N THR A 134 -11.10 -6.64 -8.85
CA THR A 134 -12.26 -6.32 -8.01
C THR A 134 -12.74 -4.89 -8.24
N ASN A 135 -13.88 -4.56 -7.66
CA ASN A 135 -14.39 -3.20 -7.60
C ASN A 135 -14.32 -2.62 -6.19
N TYR A 136 -13.40 -3.12 -5.36
CA TYR A 136 -13.21 -2.64 -3.99
C TYR A 136 -12.41 -1.35 -3.94
N TYR A 137 -12.86 -0.43 -3.10
CA TYR A 137 -12.20 0.87 -2.85
C TYR A 137 -11.89 1.09 -1.38
N PHE A 138 -12.44 0.26 -0.48
CA PHE A 138 -12.30 0.38 0.97
C PHE A 138 -12.05 -0.98 1.60
N TYR A 139 -11.34 -0.97 2.71
CA TYR A 139 -11.22 -2.15 3.57
C TYR A 139 -11.08 -1.73 5.02
N ALA A 140 -11.45 -2.62 5.94
CA ALA A 140 -11.29 -2.43 7.37
C ALA A 140 -11.07 -3.78 8.05
N LEU A 141 -10.24 -3.78 9.09
CA LEU A 141 -9.92 -4.99 9.83
C LEU A 141 -11.07 -5.35 10.77
N GLY A 142 -11.51 -6.60 10.70
CA GLY A 142 -12.53 -7.14 11.60
C GLY A 142 -11.94 -7.72 12.87
N LYS A 143 -12.79 -7.93 13.88
CA LYS A 143 -12.41 -8.68 15.10
C LYS A 143 -12.02 -10.12 14.82
N ASP A 144 -12.43 -10.65 13.69
CA ASP A 144 -12.01 -11.94 13.15
C ASP A 144 -10.56 -11.92 12.63
N LYS A 145 -9.87 -10.77 12.72
CA LYS A 145 -8.47 -10.55 12.32
C LYS A 145 -8.25 -10.64 10.81
N VAL A 146 -9.31 -10.53 10.00
CA VAL A 146 -9.21 -10.41 8.54
C VAL A 146 -9.79 -9.10 8.07
N HIS A 147 -9.28 -8.60 6.93
CA HIS A 147 -9.85 -7.43 6.30
C HIS A 147 -11.15 -7.78 5.59
N HIS A 148 -12.11 -6.88 5.71
CA HIS A 148 -13.36 -6.88 4.96
C HIS A 148 -13.29 -5.77 3.92
N PHE A 149 -13.75 -6.07 2.70
CA PHE A 149 -13.58 -5.19 1.54
C PHE A 149 -14.92 -4.65 1.07
N PHE A 150 -14.93 -3.38 0.66
CA PHE A 150 -16.16 -2.66 0.31
C PHE A 150 -15.97 -1.85 -0.96
N LYS A 151 -17.05 -1.74 -1.74
CA LYS A 151 -17.08 -0.92 -2.94
C LYS A 151 -17.29 0.56 -2.61
N THR A 152 -18.19 0.87 -1.65
CA THR A 152 -18.63 2.23 -1.35
C THR A 152 -18.23 2.66 0.06
N TYR A 153 -18.11 3.98 0.24
CA TYR A 153 -17.88 4.55 1.55
C TYR A 153 -18.99 4.19 2.54
N ALA A 154 -20.25 4.19 2.08
CA ALA A 154 -21.40 3.85 2.93
C ALA A 154 -21.29 2.44 3.51
N GLU A 155 -20.90 1.47 2.70
CA GLU A 155 -20.68 0.09 3.16
C GLU A 155 -19.55 0.01 4.18
N HIS A 156 -18.44 0.68 3.91
CA HIS A 156 -17.30 0.76 4.81
C HIS A 156 -17.68 1.40 6.14
N ALA A 157 -18.36 2.55 6.10
CA ALA A 157 -18.80 3.27 7.30
C ALA A 157 -19.76 2.42 8.15
N SER A 158 -20.66 1.68 7.50
CA SER A 158 -21.58 0.76 8.17
C SER A 158 -20.81 -0.34 8.93
N PHE A 159 -19.78 -0.92 8.30
CA PHE A 159 -18.95 -1.94 8.93
C PHE A 159 -18.17 -1.35 10.12
N VAL A 160 -17.54 -0.20 9.93
CA VAL A 160 -16.74 0.48 10.99
C VAL A 160 -17.61 0.84 12.20
N SER A 161 -18.89 1.12 11.98
CA SER A 161 -19.84 1.41 13.06
C SER A 161 -20.43 0.15 13.71
N SER A 162 -20.12 -1.04 13.18
CA SER A 162 -20.65 -2.29 13.68
C SER A 162 -19.80 -2.89 14.80
N SER A 163 -20.35 -3.87 15.50
CA SER A 163 -19.63 -4.63 16.52
C SER A 163 -18.53 -5.54 15.96
N GLN A 164 -18.46 -5.71 14.66
CA GLN A 164 -17.49 -6.58 13.97
C GLN A 164 -16.16 -5.88 13.70
N TYR A 165 -16.11 -4.55 13.75
CA TYR A 165 -14.91 -3.77 13.50
C TYR A 165 -13.89 -3.94 14.65
N ALA A 166 -12.61 -4.04 14.29
CA ALA A 166 -11.54 -4.27 15.26
C ALA A 166 -11.23 -3.07 16.16
N GLY A 167 -11.67 -1.88 15.78
CA GLY A 167 -11.52 -0.67 16.57
C GLY A 167 -10.59 0.32 16.04
#